data_8f6d41baeb28faf5cde595e0f288de41
#
_entry.id   8f6d41baeb28faf5cde595e0f288de41
#
_cell.length_a   1.000
_cell.length_b   1.000
_cell.length_c   1.000
_cell.angle_alpha   90.00
_cell.angle_beta   90.00
_cell.angle_gamma   90.00
#
_symmetry.space_group_name_H-M   'P 1'
#
loop_
_entity.id
_entity.type
_entity.pdbx_description
1 polymer ?
#
loop_
_entity_poly.entity_id
_entity_poly.type
_entity_poly.pdbx_seq_one_letter_code
_entity_poly.pdbx_strand_id
1 'polypeptide(L)'
;MTGFTMPRSRMPRSRRWLATTIAAAALAVPALAACSDPATPQEDPQSNLSAFYEQDLEWGPCATDTGTSAASECAMVTVPLDYSVPDGKTIEVAISRVASTDPAQRRGILLTNPGGPGGRGLGLPEILNAGMTPEVAAAYDVIGMDTRGLGKSTPIDCGVEQMTWMRSPGTTDEGWNESVALAREAADACWDKYPDYLPHINTQNIARDLDVIRGALDQEKASYFGWSYGTYLGATYAQMFPDRIDRVVLDSAPDPKKYGYEMFQDMGPANEKAIDGFSQWAAKHNSTYALGSTPAEVRALIEKLISDAATTPIQIGDHAVDDHVLPFLMYVNGTGDTEKESEAFAQVLVQLRDLAAGKTVENIHPQLTGLMQAWFQTELGTGPDYAGTIAIVCGDVSMPSDPQWYRNKLEEHRDDQPIFAGTHNTIMPCAFWRSEAPTRIDIDNNVPALQIQATGDTRTTYDEGLGMHEAMKGSRLVTVPGRTHAVFPGYANTCANAAVNSYLLDGSLPAEDVVCES
;
A
#
# COMPACT_ATOMS: atom_id res chain seq x y z
N MET A 1 -2.40 51.50 -33.62
CA MET A 1 -3.55 51.97 -34.42
C MET A 1 -4.60 50.93 -34.34
N THR A 2 -5.81 51.37 -33.94
CA THR A 2 -7.16 50.74 -33.86
C THR A 2 -7.26 49.60 -32.86
N GLY A 3 -7.80 49.68 -31.69
CA GLY A 3 -8.91 50.51 -31.15
C GLY A 3 -10.23 49.82 -31.37
N PHE A 4 -10.70 49.00 -30.37
CA PHE A 4 -12.15 48.77 -30.26
C PHE A 4 -12.56 48.66 -28.78
N THR A 5 -13.53 49.50 -28.45
CA THR A 5 -14.13 49.83 -27.18
C THR A 5 -15.25 48.87 -26.78
N MET A 6 -15.43 48.71 -25.46
CA MET A 6 -16.60 48.11 -24.80
C MET A 6 -17.90 48.93 -25.03
N PRO A 7 -19.06 48.34 -24.82
CA PRO A 7 -20.13 49.10 -24.18
C PRO A 7 -20.63 48.51 -22.85
N ARG A 8 -20.77 49.45 -21.90
CA ARG A 8 -21.51 49.32 -20.63
C ARG A 8 -23.02 49.41 -20.91
N SER A 9 -23.88 48.68 -20.24
CA SER A 9 -25.28 49.00 -20.01
C SER A 9 -25.71 48.55 -18.60
N ARG A 10 -25.87 49.46 -17.74
CA ARG A 10 -26.99 50.13 -17.07
C ARG A 10 -28.01 49.22 -16.39
N MET A 11 -28.01 49.34 -15.03
CA MET A 11 -29.14 49.02 -14.14
C MET A 11 -30.33 49.97 -14.36
N PRO A 12 -31.55 49.61 -13.95
CA PRO A 12 -32.43 50.55 -13.34
C PRO A 12 -32.91 50.20 -11.92
N ARG A 13 -33.22 51.29 -11.24
CA ARG A 13 -33.58 51.49 -9.84
C ARG A 13 -35.05 51.16 -9.53
N SER A 14 -35.23 50.65 -8.31
CA SER A 14 -36.28 51.00 -7.30
C SER A 14 -37.74 51.17 -7.68
N ARG A 15 -38.65 50.45 -7.03
CA ARG A 15 -39.90 50.99 -6.52
C ARG A 15 -40.23 50.46 -5.11
N ARG A 16 -40.61 51.42 -4.28
CA ARG A 16 -41.07 51.32 -2.89
C ARG A 16 -42.60 51.10 -2.83
N TRP A 17 -43.05 50.61 -1.64
CA TRP A 17 -44.34 50.79 -0.93
C TRP A 17 -45.47 49.78 -1.32
N LEU A 18 -45.96 49.03 -0.30
CA LEU A 18 -47.12 49.39 0.52
C LEU A 18 -47.28 48.39 1.68
N ALA A 19 -47.38 48.94 2.86
CA ALA A 19 -47.79 48.24 4.06
C ALA A 19 -49.33 48.13 4.07
N THR A 20 -49.84 46.94 4.38
CA THR A 20 -51.25 46.73 4.73
C THR A 20 -51.29 45.94 6.05
N THR A 21 -51.71 46.63 7.07
CA THR A 21 -52.11 46.08 8.38
C THR A 21 -53.42 45.32 8.22
N ILE A 22 -53.47 44.07 8.67
CA ILE A 22 -54.73 43.36 8.92
C ILE A 22 -54.67 42.76 10.33
N ALA A 23 -55.76 42.97 11.04
CA ALA A 23 -56.00 42.76 12.45
C ALA A 23 -55.96 41.31 12.89
N ALA A 24 -55.59 41.12 14.13
CA ALA A 24 -55.63 39.86 14.86
C ALA A 24 -57.06 39.35 15.05
N ALA A 25 -57.27 38.06 14.73
CA ALA A 25 -58.37 37.26 15.23
C ALA A 25 -57.75 36.07 15.99
N ALA A 26 -57.87 36.10 17.32
CA ALA A 26 -57.48 35.01 18.17
C ALA A 26 -58.47 33.84 18.02
N LEU A 27 -58.03 32.71 17.49
CA LEU A 27 -58.71 31.44 17.59
C LEU A 27 -57.91 30.55 18.55
N ALA A 28 -58.48 30.28 19.72
CA ALA A 28 -57.99 29.32 20.66
C ALA A 28 -58.08 27.89 20.09
N VAL A 29 -56.91 27.26 19.90
CA VAL A 29 -56.81 25.83 19.60
C VAL A 29 -56.41 25.11 20.89
N PRO A 30 -57.06 24.03 21.30
CA PRO A 30 -56.67 23.27 22.49
C PRO A 30 -55.34 22.59 22.23
N ALA A 31 -54.42 22.76 23.16
CA ALA A 31 -53.15 22.03 23.23
C ALA A 31 -53.43 20.55 23.45
N LEU A 32 -53.29 19.73 22.45
CA LEU A 32 -53.04 18.29 22.60
C LEU A 32 -51.59 18.15 23.08
N ALA A 33 -51.45 17.79 24.34
CA ALA A 33 -50.16 17.32 24.87
C ALA A 33 -49.80 16.03 24.16
N ALA A 34 -48.97 16.09 23.15
CA ALA A 34 -48.27 14.93 22.65
C ALA A 34 -47.23 14.56 23.71
N CYS A 35 -47.44 13.41 24.35
CA CYS A 35 -46.40 12.73 25.12
C CYS A 35 -45.28 12.44 24.11
N SER A 36 -44.20 13.23 24.15
CA SER A 36 -42.94 12.89 23.54
C SER A 36 -42.41 11.70 24.33
N ASP A 37 -42.35 10.54 23.69
CA ASP A 37 -41.55 9.43 24.21
C ASP A 37 -40.13 9.98 24.45
N PRO A 38 -39.51 9.63 25.58
CA PRO A 38 -38.10 9.98 25.79
C PRO A 38 -37.34 9.35 24.65
N ALA A 39 -36.63 10.20 23.88
CA ALA A 39 -35.67 9.73 22.88
C ALA A 39 -34.80 8.69 23.59
N THR A 40 -34.83 7.45 23.10
CA THR A 40 -33.82 6.44 23.45
C THR A 40 -32.47 7.10 23.35
N PRO A 41 -31.61 7.03 24.37
CA PRO A 41 -30.25 7.51 24.24
C PRO A 41 -29.66 6.82 23.02
N GLN A 42 -29.18 7.57 22.05
CA GLN A 42 -28.38 7.05 20.96
C GLN A 42 -27.11 6.51 21.64
N GLU A 43 -27.03 5.20 21.82
CA GLU A 43 -25.85 4.55 22.37
C GLU A 43 -24.65 4.97 21.52
N ASP A 44 -23.62 5.49 22.17
CA ASP A 44 -22.34 5.80 21.55
C ASP A 44 -21.83 4.49 20.91
N PRO A 45 -21.56 4.44 19.58
CA PRO A 45 -21.03 3.25 18.94
C PRO A 45 -19.75 2.73 19.60
N GLN A 46 -19.05 3.57 20.38
CA GLN A 46 -17.88 3.16 21.16
C GLN A 46 -18.22 2.37 22.42
N SER A 47 -19.42 2.48 22.99
CA SER A 47 -19.82 1.72 24.18
C SER A 47 -19.89 0.21 23.92
N ASN A 48 -20.14 -0.21 22.68
CA ASN A 48 -20.22 -1.62 22.30
C ASN A 48 -18.85 -2.28 22.00
N LEU A 49 -17.74 -1.52 22.00
CA LEU A 49 -16.39 -2.06 21.75
C LEU A 49 -15.60 -2.31 23.05
N SER A 50 -16.14 -2.00 24.23
CA SER A 50 -15.41 -2.15 25.50
C SER A 50 -14.88 -3.57 25.73
N ALA A 51 -15.67 -4.60 25.41
CA ALA A 51 -15.26 -6.00 25.55
C ALA A 51 -14.05 -6.36 24.65
N PHE A 52 -13.91 -5.70 23.51
CA PHE A 52 -12.77 -5.91 22.62
C PHE A 52 -11.53 -5.16 23.08
N TYR A 53 -11.68 -4.00 23.72
CA TYR A 53 -10.57 -3.25 24.30
C TYR A 53 -10.05 -3.85 25.61
N GLU A 54 -10.91 -4.54 26.37
CA GLU A 54 -10.60 -5.08 27.70
C GLU A 54 -10.32 -6.58 27.67
N GLN A 55 -10.12 -7.18 26.46
CA GLN A 55 -9.82 -8.59 26.32
C GLN A 55 -8.42 -8.94 26.84
N ASP A 56 -8.30 -10.05 27.54
CA ASP A 56 -7.02 -10.61 27.97
C ASP A 56 -6.33 -11.29 26.80
N LEU A 57 -5.07 -10.95 26.55
CA LEU A 57 -4.26 -11.52 25.46
C LEU A 57 -3.36 -12.65 25.98
N GLU A 58 -3.47 -13.82 25.36
CA GLU A 58 -2.61 -14.97 25.65
C GLU A 58 -1.36 -14.93 24.77
N TRP A 59 -0.25 -14.45 25.32
CA TRP A 59 1.03 -14.41 24.63
C TRP A 59 1.75 -15.77 24.66
N GLY A 60 2.31 -16.16 23.52
CA GLY A 60 3.07 -17.40 23.35
C GLY A 60 4.09 -17.29 22.23
N PRO A 61 4.85 -18.39 22.00
CA PRO A 61 5.79 -18.44 20.88
C PRO A 61 5.07 -18.23 19.54
N CYS A 62 5.65 -17.44 18.66
CA CYS A 62 5.15 -17.31 17.28
C CYS A 62 5.30 -18.63 16.51
N ALA A 63 4.44 -18.85 15.52
CA ALA A 63 4.57 -19.99 14.62
C ALA A 63 5.86 -19.85 13.76
N THR A 64 6.43 -20.97 13.33
CA THR A 64 7.74 -21.00 12.66
C THR A 64 7.77 -20.37 11.27
N ASP A 65 6.61 -20.15 10.67
CA ASP A 65 6.42 -19.59 9.31
C ASP A 65 5.97 -18.12 9.31
N THR A 66 6.20 -17.40 10.41
CA THR A 66 5.80 -15.99 10.57
C THR A 66 6.95 -15.00 10.26
N GLY A 67 8.15 -15.49 9.95
CA GLY A 67 9.33 -14.64 9.75
C GLY A 67 9.89 -14.05 11.05
N THR A 68 9.43 -14.55 12.22
CA THR A 68 9.88 -14.13 13.54
C THR A 68 10.95 -15.07 14.11
N SER A 69 11.75 -14.59 15.04
CA SER A 69 12.66 -15.38 15.85
C SER A 69 12.10 -15.67 17.25
N ALA A 70 12.87 -16.34 18.08
CA ALA A 70 12.51 -16.56 19.49
C ALA A 70 12.49 -15.25 20.34
N ALA A 71 12.88 -14.12 19.77
CA ALA A 71 12.81 -12.82 20.43
C ALA A 71 11.39 -12.21 20.39
N SER A 72 10.49 -12.77 19.57
CA SER A 72 9.12 -12.34 19.45
C SER A 72 8.15 -13.26 20.15
N GLU A 73 7.09 -12.68 20.70
CA GLU A 73 5.89 -13.37 21.18
C GLU A 73 4.70 -13.01 20.29
N CYS A 74 3.76 -13.93 20.15
CA CYS A 74 2.54 -13.73 19.35
C CYS A 74 1.28 -13.91 20.20
N ALA A 75 0.21 -13.22 19.84
CA ALA A 75 -1.11 -13.37 20.41
C ALA A 75 -2.19 -13.20 19.33
N MET A 76 -3.40 -13.63 19.65
CA MET A 76 -4.58 -13.39 18.83
C MET A 76 -5.43 -12.31 19.50
N VAL A 77 -5.93 -11.38 18.70
CA VAL A 77 -6.85 -10.31 19.13
C VAL A 77 -8.18 -10.54 18.44
N THR A 78 -9.23 -10.75 19.23
CA THR A 78 -10.59 -10.86 18.70
C THR A 78 -11.10 -9.48 18.32
N VAL A 79 -11.61 -9.34 17.10
CA VAL A 79 -12.19 -8.08 16.60
C VAL A 79 -13.55 -8.33 15.94
N PRO A 80 -14.47 -7.35 15.88
CA PRO A 80 -15.69 -7.49 15.10
C PRO A 80 -15.40 -7.76 13.63
N LEU A 81 -16.13 -8.69 13.01
CA LEU A 81 -16.15 -8.80 11.56
C LEU A 81 -16.69 -7.50 10.95
N ASP A 82 -17.84 -7.06 11.43
CA ASP A 82 -18.53 -5.83 11.04
C ASP A 82 -18.59 -4.86 12.22
N TYR A 83 -17.87 -3.76 12.14
CA TYR A 83 -17.86 -2.71 13.15
C TYR A 83 -19.18 -1.94 13.30
N SER A 84 -20.10 -2.08 12.34
CA SER A 84 -21.47 -1.54 12.48
C SER A 84 -22.37 -2.43 13.34
N VAL A 85 -21.98 -3.69 13.55
CA VAL A 85 -22.69 -4.68 14.37
C VAL A 85 -21.69 -5.41 15.29
N PRO A 86 -21.09 -4.73 16.27
CA PRO A 86 -19.99 -5.29 17.08
C PRO A 86 -20.35 -6.58 17.83
N ASP A 87 -21.61 -6.74 18.24
CA ASP A 87 -22.12 -7.93 18.90
C ASP A 87 -22.39 -9.11 17.92
N GLY A 88 -22.02 -8.95 16.64
CA GLY A 88 -22.20 -9.94 15.60
C GLY A 88 -21.08 -10.99 15.54
N LYS A 89 -20.74 -11.40 14.31
CA LYS A 89 -19.59 -12.30 14.06
C LYS A 89 -18.28 -11.61 14.39
N THR A 90 -17.32 -12.36 14.91
CA THR A 90 -15.95 -11.92 15.18
C THR A 90 -14.95 -12.65 14.30
N ILE A 91 -13.77 -12.09 14.18
CA ILE A 91 -12.59 -12.68 13.57
C ILE A 91 -11.38 -12.51 14.50
N GLU A 92 -10.32 -13.28 14.22
CA GLU A 92 -9.06 -13.19 14.95
C GLU A 92 -8.02 -12.47 14.13
N VAL A 93 -7.32 -11.52 14.74
CA VAL A 93 -6.20 -10.78 14.19
C VAL A 93 -4.93 -11.18 14.94
N ALA A 94 -3.96 -11.72 14.20
CA ALA A 94 -2.67 -12.12 14.76
C ALA A 94 -1.75 -10.91 14.95
N ILE A 95 -1.17 -10.81 16.12
CA ILE A 95 -0.13 -9.81 16.43
C ILE A 95 1.14 -10.46 16.93
N SER A 96 2.26 -9.79 16.73
CA SER A 96 3.55 -10.13 17.33
C SER A 96 4.07 -8.97 18.17
N ARG A 97 4.95 -9.27 19.13
CA ARG A 97 5.60 -8.28 19.96
C ARG A 97 7.10 -8.56 20.09
N VAL A 98 7.92 -7.55 19.77
CA VAL A 98 9.29 -7.44 20.29
C VAL A 98 9.21 -6.48 21.48
N ALA A 99 9.41 -7.01 22.67
CA ALA A 99 9.29 -6.23 23.90
C ALA A 99 10.40 -5.19 24.02
N SER A 100 10.11 -4.08 24.71
CA SER A 100 11.08 -3.07 25.12
C SER A 100 12.27 -3.71 25.83
N THR A 101 13.49 -3.28 25.50
CA THR A 101 14.72 -3.78 26.12
C THR A 101 14.92 -3.28 27.56
N ASP A 102 14.17 -2.24 27.98
CA ASP A 102 14.15 -1.72 29.35
C ASP A 102 12.74 -1.28 29.75
N PRO A 103 11.98 -2.12 30.47
CA PRO A 103 10.62 -1.78 30.89
C PRO A 103 10.50 -0.50 31.71
N ALA A 104 11.55 -0.03 32.36
CA ALA A 104 11.54 1.22 33.13
C ALA A 104 11.59 2.48 32.24
N GLN A 105 12.04 2.34 31.00
CA GLN A 105 12.09 3.41 30.01
C GLN A 105 10.98 3.28 28.97
N ARG A 106 10.19 2.21 29.03
CA ARG A 106 9.08 1.97 28.13
C ARG A 106 8.05 3.11 28.20
N ARG A 107 7.78 3.74 27.06
CA ARG A 107 6.78 4.81 26.93
C ARG A 107 5.46 4.35 26.34
N GLY A 108 5.42 3.22 25.63
CA GLY A 108 4.21 2.70 25.00
C GLY A 108 4.47 1.65 23.94
N ILE A 109 3.56 1.54 22.99
CA ILE A 109 3.66 0.64 21.84
C ILE A 109 3.95 1.39 20.54
N LEU A 110 4.62 0.70 19.61
CA LEU A 110 4.79 1.11 18.21
C LEU A 110 4.09 0.08 17.32
N LEU A 111 2.91 0.42 16.82
CA LEU A 111 2.19 -0.40 15.84
C LEU A 111 2.89 -0.31 14.48
N THR A 112 2.96 -1.41 13.75
CA THR A 112 3.71 -1.45 12.49
C THR A 112 2.95 -2.14 11.37
N ASN A 113 3.20 -1.71 10.11
CA ASN A 113 2.66 -2.37 8.92
C ASN A 113 3.66 -2.32 7.75
N PRO A 114 3.97 -3.46 7.10
CA PRO A 114 4.97 -3.53 6.02
C PRO A 114 4.45 -3.03 4.66
N GLY A 115 3.15 -2.80 4.53
CA GLY A 115 2.55 -2.39 3.26
C GLY A 115 2.10 -3.56 2.39
N GLY A 116 2.25 -3.39 1.09
CA GLY A 116 1.69 -4.21 0.04
C GLY A 116 0.59 -3.46 -0.72
N PRO A 117 -0.72 -3.54 -0.32
CA PRO A 117 -1.30 -4.29 0.81
C PRO A 117 -1.07 -5.80 0.65
N GLY A 118 -1.17 -6.52 1.76
CA GLY A 118 -1.00 -7.97 1.74
C GLY A 118 0.35 -8.46 2.30
N GLY A 119 1.22 -7.57 2.71
CA GLY A 119 2.45 -7.93 3.41
C GLY A 119 2.16 -8.48 4.80
N ARG A 120 2.73 -9.66 5.13
CA ARG A 120 2.68 -10.23 6.48
C ARG A 120 3.46 -9.36 7.46
N GLY A 121 2.83 -8.94 8.53
CA GLY A 121 3.38 -7.95 9.45
C GLY A 121 4.06 -8.52 10.69
N LEU A 122 3.89 -9.81 10.99
CA LEU A 122 4.41 -10.38 12.25
C LEU A 122 5.93 -10.33 12.37
N GLY A 123 6.68 -10.40 11.27
CA GLY A 123 8.14 -10.29 11.25
C GLY A 123 8.70 -8.85 11.26
N LEU A 124 7.86 -7.84 10.98
CA LEU A 124 8.32 -6.46 10.84
C LEU A 124 8.94 -5.86 12.11
N PRO A 125 8.44 -6.15 13.33
CA PRO A 125 9.04 -5.62 14.55
C PRO A 125 10.55 -5.92 14.70
N GLU A 126 10.99 -7.11 14.33
CA GLU A 126 12.41 -7.47 14.39
C GLU A 126 13.26 -6.71 13.37
N ILE A 127 12.72 -6.51 12.16
CA ILE A 127 13.40 -5.76 11.11
C ILE A 127 13.60 -4.30 11.53
N LEU A 128 12.54 -3.65 12.06
CA LEU A 128 12.61 -2.27 12.51
C LEU A 128 13.51 -2.12 13.73
N ASN A 129 13.42 -3.05 14.70
CA ASN A 129 14.23 -3.01 15.91
C ASN A 129 15.74 -3.09 15.59
N ALA A 130 16.13 -3.78 14.52
CA ALA A 130 17.53 -3.84 14.09
C ALA A 130 18.07 -2.47 13.61
N GLY A 131 17.20 -1.53 13.21
CA GLY A 131 17.58 -0.16 12.81
C GLY A 131 17.39 0.89 13.91
N MET A 132 16.76 0.53 15.02
CA MET A 132 16.54 1.42 16.15
C MET A 132 17.82 1.58 16.99
N THR A 133 18.00 2.78 17.56
CA THR A 133 19.01 2.96 18.59
C THR A 133 18.60 2.23 19.88
N PRO A 134 19.56 1.90 20.78
CA PRO A 134 19.24 1.24 22.04
C PRO A 134 18.18 1.99 22.87
N GLU A 135 18.19 3.32 22.82
CA GLU A 135 17.25 4.18 23.54
C GLU A 135 15.82 4.07 22.93
N VAL A 136 15.69 3.99 21.62
CA VAL A 136 14.39 3.78 20.94
C VAL A 136 13.89 2.36 21.20
N ALA A 137 14.76 1.35 21.13
CA ALA A 137 14.41 -0.03 21.46
C ALA A 137 13.98 -0.22 22.93
N ALA A 138 14.50 0.63 23.85
CA ALA A 138 14.06 0.68 25.23
C ALA A 138 12.70 1.41 25.41
N ALA A 139 12.33 2.29 24.48
CA ALA A 139 11.13 3.11 24.60
C ALA A 139 9.83 2.41 24.17
N TYR A 140 9.90 1.35 23.37
CA TYR A 140 8.69 0.75 22.76
C TYR A 140 8.64 -0.77 22.88
N ASP A 141 7.43 -1.28 23.13
CA ASP A 141 7.08 -2.60 22.59
C ASP A 141 6.70 -2.41 21.12
N VAL A 142 7.42 -3.06 20.22
CA VAL A 142 7.15 -2.98 18.78
C VAL A 142 6.16 -4.08 18.39
N ILE A 143 5.04 -3.71 17.82
CA ILE A 143 3.91 -4.60 17.54
C ILE A 143 3.75 -4.79 16.03
N GLY A 144 3.85 -6.02 15.58
CA GLY A 144 3.49 -6.44 14.22
C GLY A 144 2.05 -6.93 14.15
N MET A 145 1.45 -6.87 12.97
CA MET A 145 0.09 -7.33 12.74
C MET A 145 -0.02 -7.93 11.33
N ASP A 146 -0.56 -9.13 11.23
CA ASP A 146 -1.17 -9.58 9.98
C ASP A 146 -2.57 -8.95 9.91
N THR A 147 -2.87 -8.22 8.85
CA THR A 147 -4.19 -7.58 8.74
C THR A 147 -5.30 -8.61 8.53
N ARG A 148 -6.55 -8.24 8.80
CA ARG A 148 -7.70 -9.13 8.53
C ARG A 148 -7.64 -9.68 7.10
N GLY A 149 -7.93 -10.96 6.94
CA GLY A 149 -7.88 -11.67 5.66
C GLY A 149 -6.50 -12.20 5.26
N LEU A 150 -5.45 -12.00 6.08
CA LEU A 150 -4.06 -12.32 5.74
C LEU A 150 -3.36 -13.21 6.78
N GLY A 151 -2.34 -13.93 6.33
CA GLY A 151 -1.34 -14.60 7.15
C GLY A 151 -1.97 -15.50 8.23
N LYS A 152 -1.74 -15.14 9.49
CA LYS A 152 -2.29 -15.83 10.67
C LYS A 152 -3.62 -15.24 11.16
N SER A 153 -4.07 -14.13 10.58
CA SER A 153 -5.32 -13.43 10.94
C SER A 153 -6.48 -13.92 10.09
N THR A 154 -7.35 -14.77 10.61
CA THR A 154 -8.53 -15.31 9.89
C THR A 154 -8.40 -15.16 8.37
N PRO A 155 -7.51 -15.94 7.72
CA PRO A 155 -7.11 -15.68 6.35
C PRO A 155 -8.21 -16.06 5.37
N ILE A 156 -8.19 -15.42 4.19
CA ILE A 156 -8.96 -15.87 3.03
C ILE A 156 -8.04 -16.58 2.05
N ASP A 157 -8.55 -17.63 1.44
CA ASP A 157 -7.91 -18.35 0.34
C ASP A 157 -8.94 -18.56 -0.77
N CYS A 158 -8.84 -17.77 -1.81
CA CYS A 158 -9.74 -17.85 -2.96
C CYS A 158 -9.43 -19.05 -3.87
N GLY A 159 -8.28 -19.70 -3.71
CA GLY A 159 -7.83 -20.79 -4.59
C GLY A 159 -7.47 -20.28 -5.99
N VAL A 160 -6.98 -19.05 -6.10
CA VAL A 160 -6.51 -18.48 -7.37
C VAL A 160 -5.16 -19.11 -7.71
N GLU A 161 -5.06 -19.69 -8.89
CA GLU A 161 -3.87 -20.44 -9.31
C GLU A 161 -2.82 -19.56 -10.00
N GLN A 162 -3.18 -18.36 -10.46
CA GLN A 162 -2.28 -17.44 -11.17
C GLN A 162 -2.41 -16.02 -10.65
N MET A 163 -1.28 -15.34 -10.52
CA MET A 163 -1.26 -13.91 -10.22
C MET A 163 -1.84 -13.12 -11.40
N THR A 164 -2.82 -12.29 -11.13
CA THR A 164 -3.44 -11.41 -12.13
C THR A 164 -2.97 -9.97 -11.99
N TRP A 165 -2.60 -9.58 -10.78
CA TRP A 165 -2.07 -8.24 -10.50
C TRP A 165 -0.63 -8.14 -11.01
N MET A 166 -0.33 -7.07 -11.74
CA MET A 166 0.97 -6.83 -12.37
C MET A 166 1.41 -7.88 -13.41
N ARG A 167 0.50 -8.76 -13.83
CA ARG A 167 0.74 -9.63 -14.98
C ARG A 167 0.53 -8.81 -16.26
N SER A 168 1.53 -8.75 -17.12
CA SER A 168 1.38 -8.13 -18.42
C SER A 168 0.41 -8.94 -19.30
N PRO A 169 -0.55 -8.31 -19.99
CA PRO A 169 -1.38 -9.03 -20.98
C PRO A 169 -0.64 -9.28 -22.29
N GLY A 170 0.64 -8.92 -22.40
CA GLY A 170 1.39 -8.99 -23.64
C GLY A 170 0.88 -8.01 -24.70
N THR A 171 1.08 -8.37 -25.98
CA THR A 171 0.76 -7.49 -27.12
C THR A 171 -0.39 -8.01 -27.99
N THR A 172 -0.94 -9.20 -27.67
CA THR A 172 -1.97 -9.85 -28.49
C THR A 172 -3.38 -9.66 -27.93
N ASP A 173 -4.40 -9.75 -28.81
CA ASP A 173 -5.79 -9.78 -28.37
C ASP A 173 -6.10 -11.01 -27.50
N GLU A 174 -5.42 -12.12 -27.74
CA GLU A 174 -5.57 -13.36 -26.99
C GLU A 174 -5.07 -13.20 -25.56
N GLY A 175 -3.86 -12.67 -25.35
CA GLY A 175 -3.30 -12.41 -24.03
C GLY A 175 -4.11 -11.35 -23.24
N TRP A 176 -4.68 -10.35 -23.93
CA TRP A 176 -5.62 -9.42 -23.32
C TRP A 176 -6.89 -10.14 -22.83
N ASN A 177 -7.50 -10.96 -23.68
CA ASN A 177 -8.73 -11.68 -23.31
C ASN A 177 -8.47 -12.68 -22.17
N GLU A 178 -7.31 -13.32 -22.15
CA GLU A 178 -6.87 -14.18 -21.05
C GLU A 178 -6.76 -13.38 -19.74
N SER A 179 -6.11 -12.20 -19.76
CA SER A 179 -5.98 -11.37 -18.57
C SER A 179 -7.34 -10.91 -18.02
N VAL A 180 -8.30 -10.61 -18.91
CA VAL A 180 -9.69 -10.29 -18.52
C VAL A 180 -10.37 -11.50 -17.86
N ALA A 181 -10.18 -12.69 -18.43
CA ALA A 181 -10.76 -13.93 -17.90
C ALA A 181 -10.19 -14.26 -16.52
N LEU A 182 -8.86 -14.21 -16.36
CA LEU A 182 -8.16 -14.45 -15.08
C LEU A 182 -8.58 -13.46 -13.98
N ALA A 183 -8.69 -12.17 -14.33
CA ALA A 183 -9.13 -11.14 -13.37
C ALA A 183 -10.58 -11.40 -12.88
N ARG A 184 -11.46 -11.82 -13.78
CA ARG A 184 -12.85 -12.20 -13.45
C ARG A 184 -12.89 -13.45 -12.58
N GLU A 185 -12.16 -14.49 -12.97
CA GLU A 185 -12.08 -15.75 -12.24
C GLU A 185 -11.59 -15.54 -10.81
N ALA A 186 -10.55 -14.72 -10.62
CA ALA A 186 -10.04 -14.38 -9.29
C ALA A 186 -11.10 -13.66 -8.43
N ALA A 187 -11.84 -12.70 -9.00
CA ALA A 187 -12.91 -12.02 -8.29
C ALA A 187 -14.05 -12.99 -7.92
N ASP A 188 -14.51 -13.78 -8.89
CA ASP A 188 -15.61 -14.73 -8.69
C ASP A 188 -15.24 -15.80 -7.66
N ALA A 189 -14.04 -16.37 -7.72
CA ALA A 189 -13.55 -17.36 -6.77
C ALA A 189 -13.53 -16.85 -5.33
N CYS A 190 -13.12 -15.59 -5.12
CA CYS A 190 -13.15 -14.96 -3.81
C CYS A 190 -14.59 -14.78 -3.31
N TRP A 191 -15.47 -14.22 -4.13
CA TRP A 191 -16.86 -13.95 -3.76
C TRP A 191 -17.69 -15.22 -3.53
N ASP A 192 -17.42 -16.30 -4.24
CA ASP A 192 -18.13 -17.57 -4.07
C ASP A 192 -17.77 -18.25 -2.75
N LYS A 193 -16.54 -18.05 -2.24
CA LYS A 193 -16.09 -18.60 -0.95
C LYS A 193 -16.39 -17.71 0.25
N TYR A 194 -16.28 -16.38 0.12
CA TYR A 194 -16.27 -15.44 1.25
C TYR A 194 -17.25 -14.27 1.10
N PRO A 195 -18.52 -14.49 0.68
CA PRO A 195 -19.47 -13.40 0.41
C PRO A 195 -19.77 -12.53 1.64
N ASP A 196 -19.73 -13.14 2.85
CA ASP A 196 -20.00 -12.44 4.11
C ASP A 196 -18.76 -11.75 4.70
N TYR A 197 -17.55 -12.07 4.22
CA TYR A 197 -16.32 -11.54 4.79
C TYR A 197 -15.71 -10.42 3.96
N LEU A 198 -15.72 -10.57 2.63
CA LEU A 198 -15.11 -9.62 1.69
C LEU A 198 -15.60 -8.17 1.85
N PRO A 199 -16.90 -7.90 2.11
CA PRO A 199 -17.37 -6.52 2.34
C PRO A 199 -16.70 -5.81 3.51
N HIS A 200 -16.10 -6.57 4.42
CA HIS A 200 -15.48 -6.06 5.64
C HIS A 200 -13.94 -6.02 5.58
N ILE A 201 -13.33 -6.45 4.47
CA ILE A 201 -11.89 -6.35 4.25
C ILE A 201 -11.59 -5.04 3.52
N ASN A 202 -11.20 -4.01 4.27
CA ASN A 202 -10.82 -2.68 3.76
C ASN A 202 -9.97 -1.94 4.78
N THR A 203 -9.25 -0.92 4.34
CA THR A 203 -8.32 -0.14 5.19
C THR A 203 -9.00 0.52 6.38
N GLN A 204 -10.25 0.96 6.25
CA GLN A 204 -10.97 1.57 7.38
C GLN A 204 -11.22 0.58 8.52
N ASN A 205 -11.58 -0.66 8.20
CA ASN A 205 -11.75 -1.70 9.21
C ASN A 205 -10.40 -2.17 9.77
N ILE A 206 -9.35 -2.23 8.95
CA ILE A 206 -7.98 -2.49 9.43
C ILE A 206 -7.51 -1.40 10.40
N ALA A 207 -7.84 -0.13 10.14
CA ALA A 207 -7.55 0.97 11.06
C ALA A 207 -8.33 0.83 12.39
N ARG A 208 -9.57 0.32 12.36
CA ARG A 208 -10.31 -0.01 13.59
C ARG A 208 -9.70 -1.20 14.33
N ASP A 209 -9.17 -2.20 13.60
CA ASP A 209 -8.43 -3.30 14.23
C ASP A 209 -7.18 -2.80 14.96
N LEU A 210 -6.44 -1.86 14.39
CA LEU A 210 -5.29 -1.22 15.06
C LEU A 210 -5.73 -0.53 16.36
N ASP A 211 -6.91 0.11 16.37
CA ASP A 211 -7.41 0.74 17.58
C ASP A 211 -7.87 -0.27 18.64
N VAL A 212 -8.47 -1.38 18.23
CA VAL A 212 -8.79 -2.50 19.15
C VAL A 212 -7.51 -3.09 19.73
N ILE A 213 -6.48 -3.32 18.92
CA ILE A 213 -5.17 -3.80 19.38
C ILE A 213 -4.56 -2.82 20.40
N ARG A 214 -4.62 -1.51 20.15
CA ARG A 214 -4.17 -0.49 21.11
C ARG A 214 -4.92 -0.63 22.46
N GLY A 215 -6.25 -0.77 22.42
CA GLY A 215 -7.06 -0.94 23.63
C GLY A 215 -6.75 -2.23 24.37
N ALA A 216 -6.69 -3.38 23.67
CA ALA A 216 -6.36 -4.69 24.23
C ALA A 216 -4.95 -4.75 24.83
N LEU A 217 -4.05 -3.84 24.41
CA LEU A 217 -2.73 -3.65 25.01
C LEU A 217 -2.70 -2.61 26.13
N ASP A 218 -3.88 -2.15 26.61
CA ASP A 218 -4.06 -1.16 27.68
C ASP A 218 -3.28 0.14 27.43
N GLN A 219 -3.31 0.64 26.17
CA GLN A 219 -2.64 1.87 25.81
C GLN A 219 -3.63 2.99 25.51
N GLU A 220 -3.46 4.16 26.14
CA GLU A 220 -4.24 5.35 25.82
C GLU A 220 -3.96 5.81 24.37
N LYS A 221 -2.68 5.79 23.98
CA LYS A 221 -2.21 6.14 22.63
C LYS A 221 -1.22 5.11 22.12
N ALA A 222 -1.13 4.99 20.81
CA ALA A 222 -0.12 4.20 20.12
C ALA A 222 0.73 5.09 19.22
N SER A 223 2.02 4.79 19.10
CA SER A 223 2.84 5.26 17.98
C SER A 223 2.65 4.33 16.79
N TYR A 224 2.95 4.81 15.60
CA TYR A 224 2.76 4.06 14.36
C TYR A 224 3.96 4.20 13.41
N PHE A 225 4.32 3.10 12.75
CA PHE A 225 5.29 3.07 11.67
C PHE A 225 4.74 2.25 10.49
N GLY A 226 4.73 2.82 9.29
CA GLY A 226 4.29 2.13 8.08
C GLY A 226 5.22 2.31 6.90
N TRP A 227 5.40 1.23 6.12
CA TRP A 227 5.98 1.27 4.79
C TRP A 227 4.90 1.24 3.72
N SER A 228 5.10 1.97 2.60
CA SER A 228 4.28 1.79 1.40
C SER A 228 2.77 1.95 1.69
N TYR A 229 1.92 0.98 1.33
CA TYR A 229 0.52 0.92 1.76
C TYR A 229 0.34 1.14 3.27
N GLY A 230 1.27 0.67 4.10
CA GLY A 230 1.23 0.89 5.54
C GLY A 230 1.20 2.38 5.93
N THR A 231 1.72 3.26 5.08
CA THR A 231 1.62 4.72 5.30
C THR A 231 0.19 5.22 5.06
N TYR A 232 -0.51 4.70 4.05
CA TYR A 232 -1.93 4.98 3.80
C TYR A 232 -2.81 4.47 4.95
N LEU A 233 -2.53 3.26 5.45
CA LEU A 233 -3.19 2.73 6.65
C LEU A 233 -2.93 3.61 7.88
N GLY A 234 -1.68 4.03 8.11
CA GLY A 234 -1.30 4.90 9.23
C GLY A 234 -1.94 6.28 9.15
N ALA A 235 -1.99 6.88 7.96
CA ALA A 235 -2.66 8.15 7.71
C ALA A 235 -4.18 8.03 7.90
N THR A 236 -4.78 6.90 7.48
CA THR A 236 -6.20 6.59 7.72
C THR A 236 -6.48 6.43 9.22
N TYR A 237 -5.60 5.71 9.95
CA TYR A 237 -5.73 5.57 11.40
C TYR A 237 -5.60 6.93 12.11
N ALA A 238 -4.63 7.75 11.73
CA ALA A 238 -4.45 9.09 12.28
C ALA A 238 -5.64 10.02 11.99
N GLN A 239 -6.27 9.90 10.81
CA GLN A 239 -7.48 10.65 10.45
C GLN A 239 -8.70 10.21 11.26
N MET A 240 -8.87 8.89 11.46
CA MET A 240 -10.01 8.34 12.19
C MET A 240 -9.90 8.52 13.72
N PHE A 241 -8.68 8.45 14.25
CA PHE A 241 -8.41 8.42 15.70
C PHE A 241 -7.30 9.39 16.12
N PRO A 242 -7.43 10.70 15.82
CA PRO A 242 -6.35 11.67 16.05
C PRO A 242 -5.96 11.80 17.54
N ASP A 243 -6.87 11.54 18.46
CA ASP A 243 -6.62 11.60 19.90
C ASP A 243 -5.98 10.33 20.48
N ARG A 244 -5.93 9.23 19.69
CA ARG A 244 -5.40 7.91 20.10
C ARG A 244 -4.02 7.59 19.51
N ILE A 245 -3.46 8.53 18.77
CA ILE A 245 -2.14 8.37 18.16
C ILE A 245 -1.14 9.32 18.80
N ASP A 246 0.12 8.89 18.95
CA ASP A 246 1.20 9.68 19.54
C ASP A 246 2.20 10.11 18.45
N ARG A 247 2.98 9.20 17.89
CA ARG A 247 3.98 9.48 16.86
C ARG A 247 3.72 8.65 15.61
N VAL A 248 3.87 9.27 14.46
CA VAL A 248 3.59 8.65 13.17
C VAL A 248 4.81 8.77 12.27
N VAL A 249 5.33 7.63 11.83
CA VAL A 249 6.38 7.57 10.80
C VAL A 249 5.79 6.93 9.54
N LEU A 250 5.87 7.65 8.43
CA LEU A 250 5.36 7.25 7.12
C LEU A 250 6.54 7.16 6.14
N ASP A 251 6.95 5.97 5.77
CA ASP A 251 8.08 5.74 4.90
C ASP A 251 7.63 5.21 3.54
N SER A 252 7.92 5.95 2.47
CA SER A 252 7.56 5.61 1.09
C SER A 252 6.05 5.62 0.88
N ALA A 253 5.44 6.80 0.97
CA ALA A 253 4.00 6.98 0.99
C ALA A 253 3.37 7.14 -0.40
N PRO A 254 2.22 6.50 -0.70
CA PRO A 254 1.38 6.84 -1.84
C PRO A 254 0.61 8.15 -1.60
N ASP A 255 0.16 8.79 -2.67
CA ASP A 255 -0.83 9.87 -2.58
C ASP A 255 -2.20 9.27 -2.18
N PRO A 256 -2.78 9.68 -1.03
CA PRO A 256 -4.06 9.15 -0.59
C PRO A 256 -5.21 9.46 -1.56
N LYS A 257 -5.09 10.47 -2.39
CA LYS A 257 -6.08 10.80 -3.42
C LYS A 257 -6.00 9.87 -4.64
N LYS A 258 -4.82 9.32 -4.91
CA LYS A 258 -4.55 8.43 -6.04
C LYS A 258 -4.54 6.94 -5.66
N TYR A 259 -4.59 6.61 -4.38
CA TYR A 259 -4.56 5.22 -3.92
C TYR A 259 -5.60 4.37 -4.68
N GLY A 260 -5.13 3.29 -5.29
CA GLY A 260 -5.89 2.44 -6.20
C GLY A 260 -5.26 2.42 -7.60
N TYR A 261 -6.08 2.48 -8.66
CA TYR A 261 -5.59 2.29 -10.02
C TYR A 261 -4.58 3.36 -10.47
N GLU A 262 -4.80 4.63 -10.12
CA GLU A 262 -3.91 5.74 -10.51
C GLU A 262 -2.51 5.58 -9.90
N MET A 263 -2.41 5.12 -8.65
CA MET A 263 -1.15 4.79 -8.01
C MET A 263 -0.35 3.75 -8.81
N PHE A 264 -1.02 2.72 -9.33
CA PHE A 264 -0.34 1.71 -10.16
C PHE A 264 0.11 2.28 -11.50
N GLN A 265 -0.65 3.20 -12.10
CA GLN A 265 -0.25 3.87 -13.34
C GLN A 265 1.01 4.74 -13.14
N ASP A 266 1.10 5.47 -12.03
CA ASP A 266 2.25 6.34 -11.72
C ASP A 266 3.56 5.54 -11.55
N MET A 267 3.49 4.24 -11.23
CA MET A 267 4.66 3.36 -11.19
C MET A 267 5.32 3.14 -12.57
N GLY A 268 4.54 3.14 -13.65
CA GLY A 268 5.03 2.81 -14.99
C GLY A 268 6.20 3.71 -15.44
N PRO A 269 6.02 5.04 -15.55
CA PRO A 269 7.10 5.96 -15.92
C PRO A 269 8.31 5.91 -14.98
N ALA A 270 8.07 5.72 -13.68
CA ALA A 270 9.13 5.63 -12.69
C ALA A 270 10.00 4.38 -12.88
N ASN A 271 9.38 3.25 -13.20
CA ASN A 271 10.09 2.00 -13.50
C ASN A 271 10.84 2.06 -14.84
N GLU A 272 10.26 2.68 -15.89
CA GLU A 272 10.99 2.93 -17.16
C GLU A 272 12.26 3.74 -16.91
N LYS A 273 12.17 4.81 -16.13
CA LYS A 273 13.32 5.63 -15.74
C LYS A 273 14.35 4.86 -14.91
N ALA A 274 13.91 3.93 -14.08
CA ALA A 274 14.80 3.07 -13.31
C ALA A 274 15.62 2.15 -14.22
N ILE A 275 14.99 1.54 -15.24
CA ILE A 275 15.69 0.73 -16.25
C ILE A 275 16.69 1.59 -17.05
N ASP A 276 16.36 2.85 -17.38
CA ASP A 276 17.31 3.75 -18.02
C ASP A 276 18.54 4.01 -17.14
N GLY A 277 18.34 4.23 -15.84
CA GLY A 277 19.42 4.39 -14.87
C GLY A 277 20.30 3.13 -14.75
N PHE A 278 19.68 1.97 -14.65
CA PHE A 278 20.40 0.69 -14.69
C PHE A 278 21.17 0.51 -16.02
N SER A 279 20.56 0.84 -17.14
CA SER A 279 21.20 0.72 -18.46
C SER A 279 22.46 1.58 -18.58
N GLN A 280 22.46 2.76 -17.95
CA GLN A 280 23.66 3.62 -17.88
C GLN A 280 24.77 2.98 -17.03
N TRP A 281 24.40 2.34 -15.92
CA TRP A 281 25.35 1.62 -15.07
C TRP A 281 25.90 0.38 -15.80
N ALA A 282 25.03 -0.46 -16.38
CA ALA A 282 25.41 -1.69 -17.05
C ALA A 282 26.30 -1.46 -18.27
N ALA A 283 26.08 -0.39 -19.04
CA ALA A 283 26.93 -0.01 -20.16
C ALA A 283 28.37 0.31 -19.73
N LYS A 284 28.56 0.95 -18.57
CA LYS A 284 29.89 1.19 -17.99
C LYS A 284 30.57 -0.11 -17.55
N HIS A 285 29.78 -1.12 -17.22
CA HIS A 285 30.27 -2.45 -16.79
C HIS A 285 30.20 -3.53 -17.88
N ASN A 286 30.12 -3.10 -19.17
CA ASN A 286 29.98 -4.02 -20.30
C ASN A 286 31.15 -5.02 -20.44
N SER A 287 32.34 -4.67 -20.01
CA SER A 287 33.49 -5.60 -19.99
C SER A 287 33.28 -6.79 -19.06
N THR A 288 32.43 -6.66 -18.03
CA THR A 288 32.14 -7.70 -17.05
C THR A 288 30.91 -8.51 -17.46
N TYR A 289 29.81 -7.84 -17.83
CA TYR A 289 28.51 -8.48 -18.02
C TYR A 289 28.14 -8.68 -19.50
N ALA A 290 28.76 -7.97 -20.42
CA ALA A 290 28.49 -8.03 -21.86
C ALA A 290 26.99 -7.86 -22.22
N LEU A 291 26.32 -6.88 -21.55
CA LEU A 291 24.90 -6.58 -21.78
C LEU A 291 24.67 -5.51 -22.84
N GLY A 292 25.69 -4.77 -23.21
CA GLY A 292 25.67 -3.68 -24.18
C GLY A 292 26.71 -2.61 -23.85
N SER A 293 27.31 -1.99 -24.87
CA SER A 293 28.36 -0.95 -24.73
C SER A 293 27.78 0.46 -24.57
N THR A 294 26.47 0.61 -24.80
CA THR A 294 25.72 1.84 -24.61
C THR A 294 24.44 1.59 -23.84
N PRO A 295 23.88 2.58 -23.14
CA PRO A 295 22.59 2.44 -22.45
C PRO A 295 21.47 1.97 -23.39
N ALA A 296 21.45 2.44 -24.63
CA ALA A 296 20.45 2.04 -25.62
C ALA A 296 20.56 0.54 -25.99
N GLU A 297 21.78 0.00 -26.09
CA GLU A 297 21.98 -1.44 -26.36
C GLU A 297 21.53 -2.30 -25.19
N VAL A 298 21.78 -1.87 -23.94
CA VAL A 298 21.32 -2.59 -22.74
C VAL A 298 19.80 -2.60 -22.69
N ARG A 299 19.16 -1.44 -22.89
CA ARG A 299 17.70 -1.33 -22.93
C ARG A 299 17.09 -2.18 -24.03
N ALA A 300 17.64 -2.12 -25.24
CA ALA A 300 17.19 -2.93 -26.38
C ALA A 300 17.31 -4.44 -26.10
N LEU A 301 18.33 -4.88 -25.33
CA LEU A 301 18.44 -6.27 -24.89
C LEU A 301 17.26 -6.66 -23.99
N ILE A 302 16.88 -5.82 -23.02
CA ILE A 302 15.76 -6.09 -22.10
C ILE A 302 14.45 -6.17 -22.88
N GLU A 303 14.17 -5.18 -23.72
CA GLU A 303 12.97 -5.13 -24.57
C GLU A 303 12.89 -6.34 -25.50
N LYS A 304 14.03 -6.73 -26.08
CA LYS A 304 14.12 -7.92 -26.94
C LYS A 304 13.87 -9.22 -26.19
N LEU A 305 14.39 -9.38 -24.98
CA LEU A 305 14.12 -10.56 -24.14
C LEU A 305 12.62 -10.72 -23.89
N ILE A 306 11.92 -9.64 -23.57
CA ILE A 306 10.48 -9.63 -23.34
C ILE A 306 9.73 -9.98 -24.64
N SER A 307 10.07 -9.30 -25.74
CA SER A 307 9.41 -9.51 -27.04
C SER A 307 9.61 -10.92 -27.59
N ASP A 308 10.83 -11.48 -27.50
CA ASP A 308 11.11 -12.85 -27.96
C ASP A 308 10.38 -13.89 -27.09
N ALA A 309 10.23 -13.66 -25.80
CA ALA A 309 9.56 -14.57 -24.88
C ALA A 309 8.05 -14.75 -25.17
N ALA A 310 7.42 -13.79 -25.86
CA ALA A 310 6.05 -13.93 -26.35
C ALA A 310 5.86 -15.14 -27.28
N THR A 311 6.90 -15.52 -28.04
CA THR A 311 6.86 -16.65 -28.98
C THR A 311 7.71 -17.82 -28.55
N THR A 312 8.72 -17.56 -27.72
CA THR A 312 9.68 -18.58 -27.25
C THR A 312 9.96 -18.31 -25.77
N PRO A 313 9.11 -18.82 -24.86
CA PRO A 313 9.29 -18.63 -23.43
C PRO A 313 10.65 -19.12 -22.93
N ILE A 314 11.24 -18.40 -21.99
CA ILE A 314 12.53 -18.74 -21.39
C ILE A 314 12.32 -19.81 -20.33
N GLN A 315 12.98 -20.97 -20.47
CA GLN A 315 12.92 -22.03 -19.47
C GLN A 315 13.84 -21.71 -18.28
N ILE A 316 13.25 -21.61 -17.08
CA ILE A 316 13.97 -21.40 -15.82
C ILE A 316 13.57 -22.54 -14.87
N GLY A 317 14.41 -23.58 -14.76
CA GLY A 317 14.02 -24.81 -14.07
C GLY A 317 12.81 -25.46 -14.78
N ASP A 318 11.76 -25.75 -14.03
CA ASP A 318 10.53 -26.35 -14.53
C ASP A 318 9.51 -25.32 -15.06
N HIS A 319 9.84 -24.01 -15.02
CA HIS A 319 8.93 -22.94 -15.38
C HIS A 319 9.24 -22.32 -16.74
N ALA A 320 8.21 -22.08 -17.54
CA ALA A 320 8.27 -21.33 -18.79
C ALA A 320 7.89 -19.87 -18.51
N VAL A 321 8.84 -18.95 -18.68
CA VAL A 321 8.70 -17.51 -18.41
C VAL A 321 8.53 -16.77 -19.72
N ASP A 322 7.40 -16.15 -19.91
CA ASP A 322 6.97 -15.45 -21.13
C ASP A 322 6.91 -13.92 -20.96
N ASP A 323 6.34 -13.23 -21.94
CA ASP A 323 6.13 -11.77 -21.91
C ASP A 323 5.04 -11.31 -20.95
N HIS A 324 4.29 -12.22 -20.34
CA HIS A 324 3.37 -11.93 -19.26
C HIS A 324 4.09 -11.78 -17.91
N VAL A 325 5.20 -12.52 -17.72
CA VAL A 325 5.93 -12.61 -16.45
C VAL A 325 7.20 -11.74 -16.45
N LEU A 326 7.93 -11.68 -17.58
CA LEU A 326 9.21 -10.96 -17.65
C LEU A 326 9.15 -9.48 -17.22
N PRO A 327 8.12 -8.69 -17.56
CA PRO A 327 8.04 -7.30 -17.08
C PRO A 327 7.99 -7.20 -15.55
N PHE A 328 7.30 -8.13 -14.88
CA PHE A 328 7.31 -8.21 -13.42
C PHE A 328 8.69 -8.57 -12.86
N LEU A 329 9.44 -9.45 -13.53
CA LEU A 329 10.85 -9.71 -13.19
C LEU A 329 11.69 -8.45 -13.23
N MET A 330 11.51 -7.61 -14.25
CA MET A 330 12.22 -6.32 -14.38
C MET A 330 11.80 -5.36 -13.25
N TYR A 331 10.50 -5.32 -12.93
CA TYR A 331 9.96 -4.51 -11.82
C TYR A 331 10.59 -4.88 -10.47
N VAL A 332 10.72 -6.15 -10.16
CA VAL A 332 11.25 -6.58 -8.86
C VAL A 332 12.76 -6.39 -8.73
N ASN A 333 13.51 -6.60 -9.82
CA ASN A 333 14.97 -6.64 -9.78
C ASN A 333 15.63 -5.37 -10.32
N GLY A 334 14.97 -4.62 -11.21
CA GLY A 334 15.57 -3.51 -11.94
C GLY A 334 15.45 -2.14 -11.29
N THR A 335 14.90 -2.05 -10.09
CA THR A 335 14.45 -0.77 -9.52
C THR A 335 15.39 -0.14 -8.49
N GLY A 336 16.35 -0.87 -7.93
CA GLY A 336 17.35 -0.34 -7.01
C GLY A 336 18.49 0.41 -7.72
N ASP A 337 19.27 1.21 -6.98
CA ASP A 337 20.42 1.95 -7.52
C ASP A 337 21.72 1.73 -6.75
N THR A 338 21.71 0.89 -5.74
CA THR A 338 22.96 0.51 -5.09
C THR A 338 23.81 -0.36 -6.02
N GLU A 339 25.14 -0.32 -5.84
CA GLU A 339 26.05 -1.14 -6.63
C GLU A 339 25.69 -2.62 -6.54
N LYS A 340 25.38 -3.12 -5.34
CA LYS A 340 25.00 -4.51 -5.09
C LYS A 340 23.71 -4.91 -5.84
N GLU A 341 22.70 -4.06 -5.86
CA GLU A 341 21.44 -4.32 -6.59
C GLU A 341 21.66 -4.32 -8.10
N SER A 342 22.43 -3.36 -8.59
CA SER A 342 22.79 -3.28 -10.01
C SER A 342 23.61 -4.49 -10.47
N GLU A 343 24.57 -4.95 -9.67
CA GLU A 343 25.34 -6.19 -9.94
C GLU A 343 24.42 -7.42 -9.98
N ALA A 344 23.53 -7.55 -8.99
CA ALA A 344 22.59 -8.67 -8.91
C ALA A 344 21.65 -8.69 -10.14
N PHE A 345 21.10 -7.55 -10.53
CA PHE A 345 20.23 -7.47 -11.70
C PHE A 345 21.01 -7.74 -13.01
N ALA A 346 22.25 -7.26 -13.14
CA ALA A 346 23.08 -7.58 -14.29
C ALA A 346 23.32 -9.10 -14.41
N GLN A 347 23.57 -9.79 -13.30
CA GLN A 347 23.74 -11.26 -13.28
C GLN A 347 22.45 -11.97 -13.69
N VAL A 348 21.29 -11.49 -13.22
CA VAL A 348 19.97 -11.99 -13.65
C VAL A 348 19.79 -11.85 -15.16
N LEU A 349 20.08 -10.66 -15.74
CA LEU A 349 19.95 -10.44 -17.18
C LEU A 349 20.93 -11.27 -18.01
N VAL A 350 22.17 -11.49 -17.54
CA VAL A 350 23.12 -12.41 -18.18
C VAL A 350 22.54 -13.81 -18.25
N GLN A 351 21.97 -14.31 -17.16
CA GLN A 351 21.35 -15.65 -17.15
C GLN A 351 20.12 -15.74 -18.05
N LEU A 352 19.23 -14.74 -18.01
CA LEU A 352 18.07 -14.69 -18.89
C LEU A 352 18.47 -14.71 -20.38
N ARG A 353 19.45 -13.90 -20.75
CA ARG A 353 20.02 -13.86 -22.11
C ARG A 353 20.59 -15.23 -22.53
N ASP A 354 21.35 -15.87 -21.66
CA ASP A 354 21.99 -17.14 -21.95
C ASP A 354 20.98 -18.28 -22.04
N LEU A 355 19.97 -18.30 -21.15
CA LEU A 355 18.85 -19.25 -21.21
C LEU A 355 17.99 -19.04 -22.47
N ALA A 356 17.70 -17.80 -22.85
CA ALA A 356 16.99 -17.47 -24.09
C ALA A 356 17.76 -17.92 -25.33
N ALA A 357 19.09 -17.94 -25.27
CA ALA A 357 19.96 -18.47 -26.33
C ALA A 357 20.11 -20.00 -26.30
N GLY A 358 19.38 -20.72 -25.46
CA GLY A 358 19.42 -22.18 -25.32
C GLY A 358 20.68 -22.71 -24.61
N LYS A 359 21.43 -21.87 -23.90
CA LYS A 359 22.58 -22.31 -23.12
C LYS A 359 22.13 -22.91 -21.78
N THR A 360 22.90 -23.87 -21.28
CA THR A 360 22.71 -24.40 -19.93
C THR A 360 23.30 -23.47 -18.89
N VAL A 361 22.52 -23.11 -17.87
CA VAL A 361 22.94 -22.37 -16.69
C VAL A 361 22.85 -23.29 -15.48
N GLU A 362 24.00 -23.70 -14.93
CA GLU A 362 24.05 -24.71 -13.85
C GLU A 362 23.56 -24.18 -12.51
N ASN A 363 23.84 -22.90 -12.19
CA ASN A 363 23.48 -22.25 -10.93
C ASN A 363 22.56 -21.08 -11.22
N ILE A 364 21.27 -21.28 -11.09
CA ILE A 364 20.26 -20.22 -11.25
C ILE A 364 20.43 -19.20 -10.12
N HIS A 365 20.44 -17.92 -10.47
CA HIS A 365 20.59 -16.83 -9.52
C HIS A 365 19.47 -16.87 -8.46
N PRO A 366 19.77 -16.69 -7.14
CA PRO A 366 18.78 -16.78 -6.07
C PRO A 366 17.56 -15.86 -6.28
N GLN A 367 17.74 -14.69 -6.86
CA GLN A 367 16.63 -13.80 -7.20
C GLN A 367 15.68 -14.40 -8.25
N LEU A 368 16.21 -15.10 -9.28
CA LEU A 368 15.37 -15.82 -10.24
C LEU A 368 14.64 -16.99 -9.59
N THR A 369 15.33 -17.77 -8.76
CA THR A 369 14.70 -18.89 -8.04
C THR A 369 13.62 -18.39 -7.09
N GLY A 370 13.90 -17.38 -6.29
CA GLY A 370 12.94 -16.78 -5.35
C GLY A 370 11.71 -16.24 -6.06
N LEU A 371 11.91 -15.59 -7.21
CA LEU A 371 10.82 -15.04 -7.99
C LEU A 371 9.96 -16.13 -8.66
N MET A 372 10.59 -17.22 -9.15
CA MET A 372 9.84 -18.36 -9.68
C MET A 372 9.00 -19.03 -8.60
N GLN A 373 9.53 -19.13 -7.39
CA GLN A 373 8.76 -19.60 -6.24
C GLN A 373 7.59 -18.67 -5.94
N ALA A 374 7.83 -17.35 -5.86
CA ALA A 374 6.79 -16.38 -5.57
C ALA A 374 5.70 -16.33 -6.64
N TRP A 375 6.07 -16.46 -7.92
CA TRP A 375 5.09 -16.40 -9.02
C TRP A 375 4.32 -17.71 -9.24
N PHE A 376 4.99 -18.85 -9.19
CA PHE A 376 4.41 -20.12 -9.60
C PHE A 376 4.07 -21.09 -8.45
N GLN A 377 4.60 -20.90 -7.25
CA GLN A 377 4.53 -21.94 -6.21
C GLN A 377 3.98 -21.47 -4.86
N THR A 378 3.89 -20.17 -4.59
CA THR A 378 3.52 -19.70 -3.25
C THR A 378 2.82 -18.35 -3.21
N GLU A 379 2.52 -18.01 -2.09
CA GLU A 379 2.05 -16.93 -1.23
C GLU A 379 1.91 -15.53 -1.88
N LEU A 380 2.75 -15.11 -2.83
CA LEU A 380 2.61 -13.83 -3.54
C LEU A 380 1.78 -13.93 -4.81
N GLY A 381 1.73 -15.09 -5.46
CA GLY A 381 1.07 -15.28 -6.75
C GLY A 381 -0.26 -16.02 -6.69
N THR A 382 -0.36 -17.02 -5.84
CA THR A 382 -1.47 -17.99 -5.87
C THR A 382 -1.98 -18.41 -4.48
N GLY A 383 -1.46 -17.81 -3.40
CA GLY A 383 -1.77 -18.20 -2.03
C GLY A 383 -2.75 -17.25 -1.34
N PRO A 384 -2.99 -17.52 -0.05
CA PRO A 384 -3.87 -16.70 0.80
C PRO A 384 -3.50 -15.22 0.84
N ASP A 385 -2.20 -14.88 0.79
CA ASP A 385 -1.76 -13.47 0.85
C ASP A 385 -2.14 -12.69 -0.41
N TYR A 386 -2.14 -13.34 -1.59
CA TYR A 386 -2.61 -12.72 -2.82
C TYR A 386 -4.12 -12.44 -2.78
N ALA A 387 -4.91 -13.39 -2.26
CA ALA A 387 -6.34 -13.21 -2.07
C ALA A 387 -6.62 -12.03 -1.12
N GLY A 388 -5.88 -11.94 -0.02
CA GLY A 388 -5.95 -10.82 0.91
C GLY A 388 -5.58 -9.47 0.29
N THR A 389 -4.52 -9.43 -0.53
CA THR A 389 -4.11 -8.24 -1.29
C THR A 389 -5.24 -7.75 -2.19
N ILE A 390 -5.82 -8.66 -3.02
CA ILE A 390 -6.96 -8.33 -3.89
C ILE A 390 -8.13 -7.80 -3.05
N ALA A 391 -8.47 -8.49 -1.96
CA ALA A 391 -9.61 -8.13 -1.14
C ALA A 391 -9.46 -6.73 -0.52
N ILE A 392 -8.27 -6.36 -0.04
CA ILE A 392 -8.01 -5.03 0.52
C ILE A 392 -8.12 -3.96 -0.58
N VAL A 393 -7.40 -4.13 -1.71
CA VAL A 393 -7.41 -3.13 -2.79
C VAL A 393 -8.81 -2.94 -3.36
N CYS A 394 -9.53 -4.04 -3.64
CA CYS A 394 -10.87 -3.97 -4.22
C CYS A 394 -11.94 -3.58 -3.18
N GLY A 395 -11.67 -3.81 -1.90
CA GLY A 395 -12.50 -3.35 -0.81
C GLY A 395 -12.34 -1.86 -0.47
N ASP A 396 -11.21 -1.26 -0.85
CA ASP A 396 -10.93 0.17 -0.59
C ASP A 396 -11.40 1.09 -1.70
N VAL A 397 -11.34 0.64 -2.97
CA VAL A 397 -11.56 1.50 -4.14
C VAL A 397 -12.38 0.78 -5.20
N SER A 398 -13.52 1.37 -5.56
CA SER A 398 -14.27 0.93 -6.75
C SER A 398 -13.51 1.30 -8.01
N MET A 399 -13.27 0.33 -8.88
CA MET A 399 -12.56 0.51 -10.15
C MET A 399 -13.52 0.38 -11.34
N PRO A 400 -13.20 0.94 -12.52
CA PRO A 400 -14.04 0.79 -13.71
C PRO A 400 -14.30 -0.68 -14.05
N SER A 401 -15.55 -1.02 -14.32
CA SER A 401 -15.97 -2.41 -14.63
C SER A 401 -15.87 -2.78 -16.11
N ASP A 402 -15.60 -1.81 -17.00
CA ASP A 402 -15.47 -2.02 -18.43
C ASP A 402 -14.01 -2.42 -18.78
N PRO A 403 -13.74 -3.65 -19.26
CA PRO A 403 -12.42 -4.06 -19.69
C PRO A 403 -11.81 -3.16 -20.78
N GLN A 404 -12.66 -2.56 -21.65
CA GLN A 404 -12.17 -1.70 -22.71
C GLN A 404 -11.52 -0.42 -22.16
N TRP A 405 -11.96 0.06 -21.00
CA TRP A 405 -11.34 1.20 -20.35
C TRP A 405 -9.86 0.92 -20.02
N TYR A 406 -9.54 -0.24 -19.44
CA TYR A 406 -8.17 -0.64 -19.13
C TYR A 406 -7.34 -0.86 -20.39
N ARG A 407 -7.95 -1.48 -21.43
CA ARG A 407 -7.26 -1.67 -22.70
C ARG A 407 -6.86 -0.33 -23.33
N ASN A 408 -7.75 0.65 -23.29
CA ASN A 408 -7.44 1.98 -23.79
C ASN A 408 -6.28 2.62 -23.01
N LYS A 409 -6.22 2.44 -21.69
CA LYS A 409 -5.11 2.92 -20.86
C LYS A 409 -3.79 2.22 -21.20
N LEU A 410 -3.82 0.93 -21.38
CA LEU A 410 -2.66 0.16 -21.82
C LEU A 410 -2.13 0.67 -23.18
N GLU A 411 -3.00 0.82 -24.16
CA GLU A 411 -2.59 1.29 -25.49
C GLU A 411 -2.12 2.75 -25.50
N GLU A 412 -2.67 3.60 -24.63
CA GLU A 412 -2.23 4.99 -24.43
C GLU A 412 -0.75 5.07 -24.00
N HIS A 413 -0.29 4.10 -23.23
CA HIS A 413 1.05 4.09 -22.63
C HIS A 413 2.04 3.11 -23.26
N ARG A 414 1.64 2.35 -24.28
CA ARG A 414 2.49 1.30 -24.86
C ARG A 414 3.78 1.85 -25.48
N ASP A 415 3.72 3.05 -26.06
CA ASP A 415 4.87 3.64 -26.76
C ASP A 415 5.87 4.31 -25.80
N ASP A 416 5.39 4.91 -24.71
CA ASP A 416 6.25 5.61 -23.72
C ASP A 416 6.67 4.70 -22.56
N GLN A 417 6.01 3.55 -22.38
CA GLN A 417 6.32 2.55 -21.36
C GLN A 417 6.45 1.14 -21.97
N PRO A 418 7.40 0.91 -22.89
CA PRO A 418 7.47 -0.35 -23.65
C PRO A 418 7.71 -1.60 -22.80
N ILE A 419 8.27 -1.45 -21.59
CA ILE A 419 8.49 -2.56 -20.65
C ILE A 419 7.29 -2.71 -19.69
N PHE A 420 6.79 -1.58 -19.16
CA PHE A 420 5.91 -1.61 -18.00
C PHE A 420 4.45 -1.22 -18.28
N ALA A 421 4.09 -0.75 -19.48
CA ALA A 421 2.69 -0.42 -19.79
C ALA A 421 1.74 -1.58 -19.46
N GLY A 422 2.11 -2.81 -19.86
CA GLY A 422 1.32 -4.01 -19.60
C GLY A 422 1.16 -4.33 -18.12
N THR A 423 2.19 -4.10 -17.32
CA THR A 423 2.19 -4.40 -15.89
C THR A 423 1.37 -3.39 -15.08
N HIS A 424 1.45 -2.11 -15.43
CA HIS A 424 0.85 -1.03 -14.62
C HIS A 424 -0.48 -0.49 -15.16
N ASN A 425 -0.89 -0.91 -16.37
CA ASN A 425 -2.18 -0.54 -16.96
C ASN A 425 -3.07 -1.75 -17.27
N THR A 426 -2.81 -2.89 -16.63
CA THR A 426 -3.60 -4.11 -16.82
C THR A 426 -4.93 -4.05 -16.07
N ILE A 427 -5.85 -4.92 -16.47
CA ILE A 427 -7.11 -5.11 -15.75
C ILE A 427 -6.86 -5.85 -14.43
N MET A 428 -7.56 -5.44 -13.39
CA MET A 428 -7.47 -6.04 -12.05
C MET A 428 -8.77 -6.74 -11.67
N PRO A 429 -8.77 -7.69 -10.73
CA PRO A 429 -9.97 -8.32 -10.21
C PRO A 429 -11.02 -7.33 -9.69
N CYS A 430 -10.59 -6.15 -9.26
CA CYS A 430 -11.48 -5.08 -8.80
C CYS A 430 -12.49 -4.60 -9.86
N ALA A 431 -12.20 -4.79 -11.15
CA ALA A 431 -13.16 -4.52 -12.23
C ALA A 431 -14.43 -5.39 -12.15
N PHE A 432 -14.35 -6.52 -11.45
CA PHE A 432 -15.42 -7.51 -11.30
C PHE A 432 -15.84 -7.72 -9.85
N TRP A 433 -15.42 -6.82 -8.94
CA TRP A 433 -15.75 -6.92 -7.52
C TRP A 433 -17.22 -6.62 -7.27
N ARG A 434 -17.91 -7.48 -6.48
CA ARG A 434 -19.37 -7.45 -6.33
C ARG A 434 -19.89 -6.48 -5.27
N SER A 435 -19.03 -5.96 -4.37
CA SER A 435 -19.39 -4.91 -3.43
C SER A 435 -18.87 -3.55 -3.89
N GLU A 436 -19.62 -2.49 -3.54
CA GLU A 436 -19.09 -1.14 -3.63
C GLU A 436 -18.10 -0.91 -2.49
N ALA A 437 -16.98 -0.27 -2.78
CA ALA A 437 -16.05 0.17 -1.76
C ALA A 437 -16.72 1.22 -0.85
N PRO A 438 -16.42 1.25 0.46
CA PRO A 438 -16.88 2.32 1.33
C PRO A 438 -16.40 3.68 0.82
N THR A 439 -17.11 4.74 1.17
CA THR A 439 -16.63 6.09 0.86
C THR A 439 -15.21 6.25 1.42
N ARG A 440 -14.26 6.60 0.53
CA ARG A 440 -12.87 6.84 0.92
C ARG A 440 -12.81 7.91 1.99
N ILE A 441 -12.02 7.68 3.02
CA ILE A 441 -11.74 8.70 4.02
C ILE A 441 -10.82 9.75 3.36
N ASP A 442 -11.26 11.00 3.39
CA ASP A 442 -10.44 12.13 2.97
C ASP A 442 -9.40 12.40 4.07
N ILE A 443 -8.14 12.18 3.73
CA ILE A 443 -7.04 12.44 4.66
C ILE A 443 -6.71 13.93 4.57
N ASP A 444 -7.09 14.66 5.59
CA ASP A 444 -6.85 16.10 5.75
C ASP A 444 -6.75 16.45 7.23
N ASN A 445 -5.54 16.33 7.80
CA ASN A 445 -5.34 16.56 9.24
C ASN A 445 -4.00 17.22 9.56
N ASN A 446 -3.84 17.61 10.82
CA ASN A 446 -2.64 18.25 11.36
C ASN A 446 -1.90 17.35 12.37
N VAL A 447 -2.10 16.03 12.31
CA VAL A 447 -1.39 15.08 13.19
C VAL A 447 0.12 15.19 12.89
N PRO A 448 0.96 15.41 13.92
CA PRO A 448 2.40 15.44 13.72
C PRO A 448 2.91 14.09 13.19
N ALA A 449 3.63 14.12 12.08
CA ALA A 449 4.18 12.92 11.46
C ALA A 449 5.58 13.19 10.88
N LEU A 450 6.44 12.19 10.89
CA LEU A 450 7.68 12.18 10.12
C LEU A 450 7.43 11.37 8.86
N GLN A 451 7.54 12.01 7.70
CA GLN A 451 7.47 11.32 6.42
C GLN A 451 8.86 11.20 5.81
N ILE A 452 9.16 10.03 5.24
CA ILE A 452 10.41 9.77 4.52
C ILE A 452 10.07 9.37 3.11
N GLN A 453 10.74 9.99 2.11
CA GLN A 453 10.47 9.68 0.71
C GLN A 453 11.76 9.72 -0.11
N ALA A 454 12.03 8.64 -0.84
CA ALA A 454 13.15 8.60 -1.77
C ALA A 454 12.78 9.26 -3.11
N THR A 455 13.72 10.04 -3.68
CA THR A 455 13.46 10.79 -4.93
C THR A 455 13.26 9.91 -6.17
N GLY A 456 13.72 8.68 -6.12
CA GLY A 456 13.64 7.72 -7.21
C GLY A 456 12.79 6.49 -6.86
N ASP A 457 11.94 6.56 -5.84
CA ASP A 457 11.04 5.46 -5.51
C ASP A 457 10.16 5.11 -6.72
N THR A 458 10.14 3.84 -7.09
CA THR A 458 9.41 3.32 -8.26
C THR A 458 8.08 2.69 -7.93
N ARG A 459 7.71 2.62 -6.65
CA ARG A 459 6.49 1.97 -6.15
C ARG A 459 5.50 2.97 -5.59
N THR A 460 5.99 3.87 -4.77
CA THR A 460 5.28 5.06 -4.33
C THR A 460 6.17 6.24 -4.73
N THR A 461 5.83 6.85 -5.85
CA THR A 461 6.70 7.85 -6.47
C THR A 461 6.92 9.06 -5.55
N TYR A 462 7.98 9.84 -5.82
CA TYR A 462 8.25 11.05 -5.03
C TYR A 462 7.06 12.02 -5.06
N ASP A 463 6.39 12.15 -6.21
CA ASP A 463 5.23 13.02 -6.36
C ASP A 463 4.02 12.50 -5.55
N GLU A 464 3.86 11.19 -5.44
CA GLU A 464 2.84 10.60 -4.56
C GLU A 464 3.16 10.88 -3.08
N GLY A 465 4.43 10.76 -2.69
CA GLY A 465 4.87 11.15 -1.35
C GLY A 465 4.58 12.63 -1.04
N LEU A 466 4.75 13.54 -2.01
CA LEU A 466 4.34 14.93 -1.86
C LEU A 466 2.83 15.07 -1.66
N GLY A 467 2.00 14.25 -2.33
CA GLY A 467 0.55 14.20 -2.12
C GLY A 467 0.16 13.79 -0.69
N MET A 468 0.85 12.79 -0.13
CA MET A 468 0.66 12.40 1.28
C MET A 468 1.08 13.54 2.23
N HIS A 469 2.22 14.18 1.97
CA HIS A 469 2.70 15.31 2.77
C HIS A 469 1.72 16.49 2.75
N GLU A 470 1.12 16.79 1.61
CA GLU A 470 0.06 17.81 1.50
C GLU A 470 -1.19 17.45 2.32
N ALA A 471 -1.58 16.17 2.31
CA ALA A 471 -2.74 15.67 3.05
C ALA A 471 -2.50 15.65 4.57
N MET A 472 -1.31 15.24 5.00
CA MET A 472 -0.88 15.21 6.40
C MET A 472 -0.17 16.52 6.77
N LYS A 473 -0.92 17.61 6.90
CA LYS A 473 -0.41 18.99 7.10
C LYS A 473 0.51 19.19 8.31
N GLY A 474 0.41 18.30 9.31
CA GLY A 474 1.29 18.27 10.48
C GLY A 474 2.62 17.55 10.24
N SER A 475 2.82 16.97 9.07
CA SER A 475 4.03 16.18 8.75
C SER A 475 5.26 17.08 8.49
N ARG A 476 6.44 16.45 8.60
CA ARG A 476 7.71 16.95 8.09
C ARG A 476 8.29 15.92 7.14
N LEU A 477 8.68 16.37 5.96
CA LEU A 477 9.23 15.53 4.92
C LEU A 477 10.76 15.44 5.02
N VAL A 478 11.26 14.21 5.04
CA VAL A 478 12.68 13.88 4.87
C VAL A 478 12.86 13.28 3.49
N THR A 479 13.39 14.07 2.57
CA THR A 479 13.70 13.65 1.20
C THR A 479 15.05 12.94 1.18
N VAL A 480 15.08 11.74 0.63
CA VAL A 480 16.29 10.93 0.48
C VAL A 480 16.65 10.82 -1.00
N PRO A 481 17.83 11.33 -1.42
CA PRO A 481 18.30 11.08 -2.78
C PRO A 481 18.56 9.60 -3.00
N GLY A 482 18.11 9.07 -4.12
CA GLY A 482 18.31 7.67 -4.46
C GLY A 482 17.04 6.97 -4.93
N ARG A 483 17.23 5.73 -5.37
CA ARG A 483 16.18 4.89 -5.94
C ARG A 483 15.97 3.66 -5.06
N THR A 484 15.17 3.86 -4.02
CA THR A 484 14.80 2.81 -3.07
C THR A 484 13.35 2.94 -2.67
N HIS A 485 12.76 1.83 -2.25
CA HIS A 485 11.46 1.77 -1.61
C HIS A 485 11.63 1.20 -0.21
N ALA A 486 11.00 1.78 0.82
CA ALA A 486 11.22 1.47 2.23
C ALA A 486 12.65 1.85 2.69
N VAL A 487 12.85 3.12 3.04
CA VAL A 487 14.16 3.68 3.36
C VAL A 487 14.69 3.17 4.70
N PHE A 488 13.89 3.28 5.77
CA PHE A 488 14.29 2.84 7.12
C PHE A 488 13.93 1.38 7.37
N PRO A 489 14.84 0.54 7.93
CA PRO A 489 16.25 0.80 8.20
C PRO A 489 17.20 0.36 7.07
N GLY A 490 16.65 -0.20 5.97
CA GLY A 490 17.40 -0.99 4.98
C GLY A 490 18.30 -0.17 4.05
N TYR A 491 17.90 1.04 3.71
CA TYR A 491 18.71 1.93 2.87
C TYR A 491 19.68 2.73 3.75
N ALA A 492 20.97 2.65 3.45
CA ALA A 492 22.04 3.19 4.30
C ALA A 492 22.12 4.74 4.22
N ASN A 493 21.10 5.44 4.70
CA ASN A 493 21.10 6.89 4.82
C ASN A 493 21.08 7.33 6.28
N THR A 494 22.21 7.83 6.79
CA THR A 494 22.39 8.21 8.20
C THR A 494 21.49 9.37 8.62
N CYS A 495 21.17 10.30 7.72
CA CYS A 495 20.29 11.44 7.97
C CYS A 495 18.86 10.96 8.20
N ALA A 496 18.31 10.12 7.31
CA ALA A 496 16.97 9.57 7.45
C ALA A 496 16.85 8.70 8.71
N ASN A 497 17.83 7.82 8.95
CA ASN A 497 17.85 6.96 10.14
C ASN A 497 17.92 7.77 11.45
N ALA A 498 18.70 8.85 11.48
CA ALA A 498 18.77 9.74 12.64
C ALA A 498 17.42 10.48 12.85
N ALA A 499 16.77 10.94 11.79
CA ALA A 499 15.48 11.61 11.88
C ALA A 499 14.40 10.68 12.46
N VAL A 500 14.34 9.41 12.00
CA VAL A 500 13.38 8.41 12.54
C VAL A 500 13.65 8.16 14.02
N ASN A 501 14.90 7.84 14.38
CA ASN A 501 15.26 7.51 15.77
C ASN A 501 15.01 8.70 16.71
N SER A 502 15.37 9.93 16.31
CA SER A 502 15.11 11.14 17.09
C SER A 502 13.62 11.37 17.30
N TYR A 503 12.82 11.31 16.22
CA TYR A 503 11.38 11.50 16.32
C TYR A 503 10.69 10.41 17.15
N LEU A 504 11.07 9.15 17.00
CA LEU A 504 10.55 8.06 17.82
C LEU A 504 10.97 8.20 19.29
N LEU A 505 12.15 8.74 19.58
CA LEU A 505 12.64 8.87 20.96
C LEU A 505 11.96 10.00 21.73
N ASP A 506 11.96 11.22 21.20
CA ASP A 506 11.54 12.41 21.91
C ASP A 506 10.39 13.19 21.27
N GLY A 507 9.95 12.83 20.05
CA GLY A 507 8.89 13.49 19.30
C GLY A 507 9.34 14.74 18.55
N SER A 508 10.65 14.99 18.48
CA SER A 508 11.19 16.17 17.81
C SER A 508 11.13 15.99 16.29
N LEU A 509 10.20 16.68 15.65
CA LEU A 509 10.19 16.85 14.20
C LEU A 509 11.25 17.88 13.78
N PRO A 510 11.86 17.75 12.60
CA PRO A 510 12.65 18.82 12.00
C PRO A 510 11.84 20.13 11.95
N ALA A 511 12.51 21.27 12.13
CA ALA A 511 11.85 22.58 12.09
C ALA A 511 11.22 22.89 10.72
N GLU A 512 11.84 22.37 9.66
CA GLU A 512 11.41 22.46 8.26
C GLU A 512 11.68 21.11 7.57
N ASP A 513 11.18 20.94 6.35
CA ASP A 513 11.47 19.76 5.55
C ASP A 513 12.96 19.66 5.26
N VAL A 514 13.48 18.43 5.23
CA VAL A 514 14.91 18.14 5.13
C VAL A 514 15.20 17.38 3.83
N VAL A 515 16.26 17.79 3.14
CA VAL A 515 16.84 16.98 2.07
C VAL A 515 18.14 16.40 2.59
N CYS A 516 18.20 15.08 2.71
CA CYS A 516 19.40 14.37 3.10
C CYS A 516 20.46 14.42 1.99
N GLU A 517 21.74 14.36 2.37
CA GLU A 517 22.81 14.16 1.40
C GLU A 517 22.84 12.68 0.94
N SER A 518 23.30 12.44 -0.29
CA SER A 518 23.44 11.11 -0.89
C SER A 518 24.64 10.35 -0.33
#